data_ada2fa56068c6c1d1eeb5ea9c7ccdd7f
#
_entry.id   ada2fa56068c6c1d1eeb5ea9c7ccdd7f
#
_cell.length_a   1.000
_cell.length_b   1.000
_cell.length_c   1.000
_cell.angle_alpha   90.00
_cell.angle_beta   90.00
_cell.angle_gamma   90.00
#
_symmetry.space_group_name_H-M   'P 1'
#
loop_
_entity.id
_entity.type
_entity.pdbx_description
1 polymer ?
#
loop_
_entity_poly.entity_id
_entity_poly.type
_entity_poly.pdbx_seq_one_letter_code
_entity_poly.pdbx_strand_id
1 'polypeptide(L)'
;MLQKYPTWDDFFRIFSVNRQIIICQKPKQCILYPLPTLAQIDTMYGPFSAVKWLIPFVADASLSCGLKVDATSEQLQFTATALTGRYTWLKAAELVLFFFNFKAGFYERFYGQFDPQAIIRSINMFLTERMSIIVANERERK
;
A
#
# COMPACT_ATOMS: atom_id res chain seq x y z
N MET A 1 -0.19 -19.90 -3.41
CA MET A 1 0.40 -18.57 -3.24
C MET A 1 1.90 -18.59 -3.00
N LEU A 2 2.39 -19.46 -2.12
CA LEU A 2 3.84 -19.65 -1.97
C LEU A 2 4.52 -20.14 -3.26
N GLN A 3 3.79 -20.77 -4.15
CA GLN A 3 4.34 -21.21 -5.43
C GLN A 3 4.80 -20.04 -6.32
N LYS A 4 4.12 -18.88 -6.23
CA LYS A 4 4.48 -17.69 -7.00
C LYS A 4 5.55 -16.85 -6.30
N TYR A 5 5.58 -16.86 -4.99
CA TYR A 5 6.46 -16.05 -4.16
C TYR A 5 7.07 -16.95 -3.08
N PRO A 6 7.95 -17.89 -3.46
CA PRO A 6 8.40 -18.95 -2.53
C PRO A 6 9.24 -18.42 -1.36
N THR A 7 9.91 -17.28 -1.52
CA THR A 7 10.72 -16.68 -0.46
C THR A 7 10.29 -15.23 -0.21
N TRP A 8 10.66 -14.74 1.00
CA TRP A 8 10.49 -13.33 1.34
C TRP A 8 11.19 -12.43 0.31
N ASP A 9 12.40 -12.80 -0.11
CA ASP A 9 13.14 -12.00 -1.09
C ASP A 9 12.43 -11.93 -2.43
N ASP A 10 11.81 -13.01 -2.88
CA ASP A 10 11.03 -13.02 -4.11
C ASP A 10 9.84 -12.07 -4.02
N PHE A 11 9.10 -12.15 -2.91
CA PHE A 11 7.94 -11.28 -2.69
C PHE A 11 8.38 -9.81 -2.63
N PHE A 12 9.40 -9.52 -1.85
CA PHE A 12 9.89 -8.16 -1.64
C PHE A 12 10.37 -7.54 -2.95
N ARG A 13 11.01 -8.34 -3.81
CA ARG A 13 11.49 -7.88 -5.12
C ARG A 13 10.33 -7.57 -6.07
N ILE A 14 9.31 -8.44 -6.11
CA ILE A 14 8.18 -8.30 -7.02
C ILE A 14 7.29 -7.11 -6.63
N PHE A 15 7.02 -6.93 -5.33
CA PHE A 15 6.19 -5.85 -4.82
C PHE A 15 7.04 -4.75 -4.18
N SER A 16 8.09 -4.30 -4.85
CA SER A 16 9.00 -3.27 -4.33
C SER A 16 8.59 -1.88 -4.81
N VAL A 17 9.11 -0.86 -4.12
CA VAL A 17 8.93 0.54 -4.53
C VAL A 17 9.42 0.75 -5.97
N ASN A 18 10.52 0.10 -6.35
CA ASN A 18 11.09 0.23 -7.70
C ASN A 18 10.15 -0.27 -8.80
N ARG A 19 9.21 -1.14 -8.47
CA ARG A 19 8.24 -1.68 -9.43
C ARG A 19 6.88 -1.00 -9.35
N GLN A 20 6.73 0.02 -8.53
CA GLN A 20 5.44 0.67 -8.28
C GLN A 20 4.79 1.16 -9.57
N ILE A 21 5.55 1.83 -10.43
CA ILE A 21 5.02 2.36 -11.69
C ILE A 21 4.48 1.24 -12.57
N ILE A 22 5.22 0.13 -12.67
CA ILE A 22 4.80 -1.03 -13.48
C ILE A 22 3.52 -1.66 -12.93
N ILE A 23 3.48 -1.88 -11.62
CA ILE A 23 2.33 -2.49 -10.95
C ILE A 23 1.08 -1.62 -11.15
N CYS A 24 1.24 -0.30 -11.07
CA CYS A 24 0.12 0.63 -11.12
C CYS A 24 -0.33 1.00 -12.53
N GLN A 25 0.28 0.44 -13.59
CA GLN A 25 -0.17 0.68 -14.96
C GLN A 25 -1.60 0.17 -15.19
N LYS A 26 -2.03 -0.83 -14.44
CA LYS A 26 -3.39 -1.38 -14.51
C LYS A 26 -4.03 -1.33 -13.13
N PRO A 27 -4.53 -0.15 -12.72
CA PRO A 27 -5.02 0.05 -11.35
C PRO A 27 -6.14 -0.92 -10.96
N LYS A 28 -7.06 -1.22 -11.88
CA LYS A 28 -8.16 -2.12 -11.56
C LYS A 28 -7.68 -3.53 -11.23
N GLN A 29 -6.58 -3.99 -11.83
CA GLN A 29 -6.03 -5.31 -11.53
C GLN A 29 -5.48 -5.38 -10.11
N CYS A 30 -4.93 -4.27 -9.58
CA CYS A 30 -4.46 -4.22 -8.20
C CYS A 30 -5.59 -4.51 -7.23
N ILE A 31 -6.80 -4.08 -7.56
CA ILE A 31 -7.98 -4.21 -6.70
C ILE A 31 -8.70 -5.54 -6.95
N LEU A 32 -8.85 -5.95 -8.22
CA LEU A 32 -9.72 -7.06 -8.61
C LEU A 32 -9.04 -8.42 -8.65
N TYR A 33 -7.72 -8.48 -8.87
CA TYR A 33 -7.02 -9.76 -8.97
C TYR A 33 -6.80 -10.38 -7.59
N PRO A 34 -6.79 -11.72 -7.49
CA PRO A 34 -6.58 -12.43 -6.21
C PRO A 34 -5.11 -12.44 -5.81
N LEU A 35 -4.58 -11.29 -5.41
CA LEU A 35 -3.19 -11.11 -5.00
C LEU A 35 -3.07 -11.19 -3.47
N PRO A 36 -1.85 -11.35 -2.92
CA PRO A 36 -1.68 -11.55 -1.48
C PRO A 36 -2.21 -10.38 -0.64
N THR A 37 -2.98 -10.71 0.40
CA THR A 37 -3.40 -9.72 1.41
C THR A 37 -2.30 -9.55 2.47
N LEU A 38 -2.42 -8.49 3.28
CA LEU A 38 -1.47 -8.25 4.36
C LEU A 38 -1.47 -9.40 5.35
N ALA A 39 -2.66 -9.94 5.69
CA ALA A 39 -2.75 -11.10 6.58
C ALA A 39 -2.03 -12.32 5.99
N GLN A 40 -2.17 -12.54 4.69
CA GLN A 40 -1.49 -13.67 4.02
C GLN A 40 0.02 -13.50 4.02
N ILE A 41 0.52 -12.26 3.88
CA ILE A 41 1.96 -11.99 3.94
C ILE A 41 2.52 -12.40 5.30
N ASP A 42 1.84 -12.03 6.38
CA ASP A 42 2.28 -12.42 7.73
C ASP A 42 2.23 -13.93 7.92
N THR A 43 1.22 -14.59 7.35
CA THR A 43 1.10 -16.05 7.42
C THR A 43 2.22 -16.74 6.64
N MET A 44 2.54 -16.23 5.45
CA MET A 44 3.54 -16.87 4.58
C MET A 44 4.97 -16.66 5.07
N TYR A 45 5.30 -15.48 5.59
CA TYR A 45 6.69 -15.10 5.86
C TYR A 45 6.97 -14.79 7.33
N GLY A 46 5.97 -14.90 8.19
CA GLY A 46 6.12 -14.71 9.63
C GLY A 46 5.53 -13.39 10.12
N PRO A 47 5.36 -13.26 11.45
CA PRO A 47 4.78 -12.06 12.06
C PRO A 47 5.55 -10.79 11.67
N PHE A 48 4.81 -9.69 11.49
CA PHE A 48 5.35 -8.36 11.17
C PHE A 48 6.01 -8.26 9.79
N SER A 49 5.88 -9.27 8.93
CA SER A 49 6.41 -9.20 7.56
C SER A 49 5.71 -8.10 6.75
N ALA A 50 4.40 -7.96 6.91
CA ALA A 50 3.65 -6.91 6.23
C ALA A 50 4.12 -5.51 6.64
N VAL A 51 4.39 -5.30 7.93
CA VAL A 51 4.92 -4.02 8.42
C VAL A 51 6.28 -3.73 7.77
N LYS A 52 7.18 -4.71 7.79
CA LYS A 52 8.51 -4.55 7.20
C LYS A 52 8.44 -4.24 5.72
N TRP A 53 7.51 -4.89 5.03
CA TRP A 53 7.30 -4.66 3.60
C TRP A 53 6.79 -3.25 3.32
N LEU A 54 5.89 -2.73 4.17
CA LEU A 54 5.22 -1.46 3.93
C LEU A 54 6.10 -0.25 4.25
N ILE A 55 7.04 -0.37 5.20
CA ILE A 55 7.88 0.77 5.61
C ILE A 55 8.56 1.47 4.45
N PRO A 56 9.20 0.78 3.48
CA PRO A 56 9.80 1.46 2.33
C PRO A 56 8.81 2.29 1.51
N PHE A 57 7.55 1.86 1.40
CA PHE A 57 6.53 2.62 0.67
C PHE A 57 6.15 3.91 1.40
N VAL A 58 6.04 3.86 2.73
CA VAL A 58 5.79 5.05 3.54
C VAL A 58 6.98 6.02 3.44
N ALA A 59 8.20 5.49 3.52
CA ALA A 59 9.41 6.30 3.40
C ALA A 59 9.50 6.96 2.03
N ASP A 60 9.24 6.22 0.95
CA ASP A 60 9.25 6.75 -0.41
C ASP A 60 8.21 7.86 -0.57
N ALA A 61 7.02 7.67 -0.06
CA ALA A 61 5.98 8.69 -0.11
C ALA A 61 6.40 9.96 0.61
N SER A 62 7.04 9.84 1.78
CA SER A 62 7.52 10.99 2.53
C SER A 62 8.60 11.77 1.77
N LEU A 63 9.54 11.05 1.16
CA LEU A 63 10.62 11.67 0.39
C LEU A 63 10.10 12.34 -0.88
N SER A 64 9.10 11.76 -1.51
CA SER A 64 8.55 12.27 -2.78
C SER A 64 7.71 13.53 -2.61
N CYS A 65 7.29 13.85 -1.40
CA CYS A 65 6.37 14.97 -1.14
C CYS A 65 7.09 16.28 -0.77
N GLY A 66 8.42 16.33 -0.85
CA GLY A 66 9.17 17.58 -0.68
C GLY A 66 9.10 18.17 0.72
N LEU A 67 9.23 17.33 1.74
CA LEU A 67 9.13 17.76 3.14
C LEU A 67 10.34 18.61 3.53
N LYS A 68 10.10 19.59 4.41
CA LYS A 68 11.17 20.41 5.00
C LYS A 68 11.94 19.65 6.06
N VAL A 69 11.27 18.73 6.76
CA VAL A 69 11.85 17.90 7.81
C VAL A 69 11.54 16.44 7.46
N ASP A 70 12.58 15.60 7.47
CA ASP A 70 12.41 14.18 7.14
C ASP A 70 11.55 13.46 8.20
N ALA A 71 10.80 12.47 7.76
CA ALA A 71 10.08 11.58 8.66
C ALA A 71 11.08 10.78 9.50
N THR A 72 10.78 10.59 10.78
CA THR A 72 11.61 9.76 11.65
C THR A 72 11.31 8.28 11.44
N SER A 73 12.25 7.42 11.84
CA SER A 73 12.03 5.96 11.80
C SER A 73 10.79 5.57 12.59
N GLU A 74 10.56 6.18 13.73
CA GLU A 74 9.39 5.91 14.58
C GLU A 74 8.10 6.29 13.88
N GLN A 75 8.08 7.43 13.18
CA GLN A 75 6.91 7.87 12.42
C GLN A 75 6.59 6.89 11.27
N LEU A 76 7.61 6.44 10.55
CA LEU A 76 7.44 5.48 9.46
C LEU A 76 6.92 4.15 9.98
N GLN A 77 7.50 3.65 11.06
CA GLN A 77 7.09 2.40 11.68
C GLN A 77 5.66 2.48 12.23
N PHE A 78 5.34 3.59 12.91
CA PHE A 78 4.00 3.80 13.44
C PHE A 78 2.95 3.76 12.32
N THR A 79 3.21 4.47 11.22
CA THR A 79 2.27 4.55 10.10
C THR A 79 2.07 3.17 9.47
N ALA A 80 3.17 2.45 9.21
CA ALA A 80 3.09 1.11 8.63
C ALA A 80 2.35 0.15 9.55
N THR A 81 2.61 0.22 10.86
CA THR A 81 1.93 -0.64 11.84
C THR A 81 0.44 -0.34 11.91
N ALA A 82 0.08 0.94 11.91
CA ALA A 82 -1.33 1.35 11.97
C ALA A 82 -2.11 0.84 10.74
N LEU A 83 -1.52 0.97 9.55
CA LEU A 83 -2.18 0.53 8.32
C LEU A 83 -2.28 -1.00 8.25
N THR A 84 -1.21 -1.71 8.52
CA THR A 84 -1.21 -3.17 8.39
C THR A 84 -2.06 -3.84 9.47
N GLY A 85 -2.13 -3.25 10.66
CA GLY A 85 -2.96 -3.80 11.74
C GLY A 85 -4.45 -3.57 11.53
N ARG A 86 -4.81 -2.44 10.90
CA ARG A 86 -6.21 -2.09 10.71
C ARG A 86 -6.79 -2.68 9.42
N TYR A 87 -5.98 -2.80 8.37
CA TYR A 87 -6.44 -3.20 7.05
C TYR A 87 -5.82 -4.50 6.61
N THR A 88 -5.87 -5.52 7.46
CA THR A 88 -5.28 -6.85 7.20
C THR A 88 -5.82 -7.50 5.93
N TRP A 89 -7.01 -7.11 5.51
CA TRP A 89 -7.70 -7.66 4.34
C TRP A 89 -7.33 -6.98 3.02
N LEU A 90 -6.62 -5.85 3.07
CA LEU A 90 -6.13 -5.21 1.85
C LEU A 90 -4.96 -6.01 1.27
N LYS A 91 -4.87 -6.02 -0.05
CA LYS A 91 -3.78 -6.69 -0.76
C LYS A 91 -2.55 -5.79 -0.82
N ALA A 92 -1.38 -6.41 -0.93
CA ALA A 92 -0.15 -5.66 -1.14
C ALA A 92 -0.24 -4.75 -2.36
N ALA A 93 -0.74 -5.26 -3.49
CA ALA A 93 -0.89 -4.48 -4.72
C ALA A 93 -1.80 -3.27 -4.53
N GLU A 94 -2.83 -3.39 -3.69
CA GLU A 94 -3.73 -2.27 -3.40
C GLU A 94 -3.00 -1.16 -2.64
N LEU A 95 -2.10 -1.51 -1.72
CA LEU A 95 -1.32 -0.51 -1.00
C LEU A 95 -0.24 0.11 -1.90
N VAL A 96 0.35 -0.66 -2.82
CA VAL A 96 1.24 -0.10 -3.84
C VAL A 96 0.50 0.97 -4.64
N LEU A 97 -0.73 0.68 -5.07
CA LEU A 97 -1.57 1.62 -5.80
C LEU A 97 -1.94 2.83 -4.94
N PHE A 98 -2.33 2.60 -3.67
CA PHE A 98 -2.67 3.68 -2.77
C PHE A 98 -1.53 4.68 -2.64
N PHE A 99 -0.31 4.21 -2.39
CA PHE A 99 0.83 5.12 -2.25
C PHE A 99 1.22 5.80 -3.54
N PHE A 100 1.04 5.14 -4.69
CA PHE A 100 1.22 5.78 -5.99
C PHE A 100 0.26 6.97 -6.13
N ASN A 101 -1.01 6.74 -5.85
CA ASN A 101 -2.03 7.80 -5.95
C ASN A 101 -1.81 8.90 -4.92
N PHE A 102 -1.36 8.55 -3.71
CA PHE A 102 -1.03 9.53 -2.68
C PHE A 102 0.09 10.46 -3.16
N LYS A 103 1.16 9.92 -3.73
CA LYS A 103 2.25 10.72 -4.28
C LYS A 103 1.81 11.59 -5.43
N ALA A 104 0.83 11.13 -6.21
CA ALA A 104 0.28 11.88 -7.33
C ALA A 104 -0.68 13.01 -6.91
N GLY A 105 -1.03 13.09 -5.63
CA GLY A 105 -1.86 14.16 -5.11
C GLY A 105 -3.36 13.90 -5.20
N PHE A 106 -3.79 12.65 -5.37
CA PHE A 106 -5.22 12.33 -5.49
C PHE A 106 -5.97 12.34 -4.17
N TYR A 107 -5.23 12.38 -3.04
CA TYR A 107 -5.83 12.38 -1.70
C TYR A 107 -5.33 13.58 -0.92
N GLU A 108 -5.19 13.47 0.40
CA GLU A 108 -4.61 14.54 1.20
C GLU A 108 -3.11 14.64 0.97
N ARG A 109 -2.51 15.70 1.46
CA ARG A 109 -1.07 15.96 1.32
C ARG A 109 -0.46 16.38 2.64
N PHE A 110 0.86 16.33 2.70
CA PHE A 110 1.62 16.89 3.81
C PHE A 110 1.77 18.40 3.63
N TYR A 111 1.83 19.10 4.75
CA TYR A 111 2.05 20.55 4.77
C TYR A 111 3.40 20.86 5.42
N GLY A 112 4.47 20.50 4.71
CA GLY A 112 5.85 20.77 5.13
C GLY A 112 6.48 19.74 6.03
N GLN A 113 5.68 18.95 6.74
CA GLN A 113 6.15 17.89 7.64
C GLN A 113 5.40 16.61 7.37
N PHE A 114 6.04 15.48 7.68
CA PHE A 114 5.38 14.19 7.61
C PHE A 114 4.22 14.13 8.60
N ASP A 115 3.06 13.71 8.11
CA ASP A 115 1.85 13.62 8.92
C ASP A 115 1.22 12.24 8.71
N PRO A 116 1.36 11.32 9.69
CA PRO A 116 0.74 10.00 9.59
C PRO A 116 -0.77 10.08 9.40
N GLN A 117 -1.42 11.09 9.99
CA GLN A 117 -2.87 11.23 9.90
C GLN A 117 -3.32 11.55 8.48
N ALA A 118 -2.53 12.29 7.71
CA ALA A 118 -2.83 12.56 6.30
C ALA A 118 -2.91 11.25 5.51
N ILE A 119 -1.97 10.34 5.76
CA ILE A 119 -1.98 9.02 5.11
C ILE A 119 -3.19 8.19 5.57
N ILE A 120 -3.44 8.16 6.88
CA ILE A 120 -4.53 7.37 7.45
C ILE A 120 -5.90 7.88 7.00
N ARG A 121 -6.07 9.20 6.88
CA ARG A 121 -7.31 9.77 6.33
C ARG A 121 -7.45 9.48 4.83
N SER A 122 -6.34 9.53 4.10
CA SER A 122 -6.34 9.28 2.66
C SER A 122 -6.76 7.86 2.30
N ILE A 123 -6.48 6.88 3.16
CA ILE A 123 -6.88 5.50 2.90
C ILE A 123 -8.40 5.38 2.79
N ASN A 124 -9.16 6.20 3.52
CA ASN A 124 -10.62 6.17 3.44
C ASN A 124 -11.10 6.61 2.06
N MET A 125 -10.42 7.58 1.44
CA MET A 125 -10.72 7.98 0.07
C MET A 125 -10.43 6.86 -0.92
N PHE A 126 -9.32 6.17 -0.73
CA PHE A 126 -8.97 4.99 -1.54
C PHE A 126 -10.02 3.89 -1.40
N LEU A 127 -10.48 3.62 -0.18
CA LEU A 127 -11.47 2.57 0.06
C LEU A 127 -12.80 2.87 -0.63
N THR A 128 -13.19 4.14 -0.72
CA THR A 128 -14.39 4.55 -1.45
C THR A 128 -14.25 4.26 -2.95
N GLU A 129 -13.12 4.62 -3.54
CA GLU A 129 -12.84 4.32 -4.95
C GLU A 129 -12.80 2.81 -5.20
N ARG A 130 -12.16 2.08 -4.30
CA ARG A 130 -12.05 0.63 -4.35
C ARG A 130 -13.43 -0.03 -4.42
N MET A 131 -14.33 0.40 -3.55
CA MET A 131 -15.69 -0.14 -3.51
C MET A 131 -16.43 0.14 -4.82
N SER A 132 -16.28 1.33 -5.38
CA SER A 132 -16.89 1.70 -6.66
C SER A 132 -16.40 0.77 -7.79
N ILE A 133 -15.10 0.47 -7.81
CA ILE A 133 -14.52 -0.42 -8.82
C ILE A 133 -15.05 -1.84 -8.66
N ILE A 134 -15.14 -2.34 -7.44
CA ILE A 134 -15.66 -3.68 -7.16
C ILE A 134 -17.11 -3.80 -7.58
N VAL A 135 -17.94 -2.82 -7.23
CA VAL A 135 -19.38 -2.82 -7.57
C VAL A 135 -19.57 -2.78 -9.08
N ALA A 136 -18.82 -1.90 -9.77
CA ALA A 136 -18.89 -1.79 -11.22
C ALA A 136 -18.50 -3.11 -11.90
N ASN A 137 -17.46 -3.77 -11.41
CA ASN A 137 -17.00 -5.05 -11.96
C ASN A 137 -18.06 -6.14 -11.78
N GLU A 138 -18.72 -6.18 -10.63
CA GLU A 138 -19.80 -7.15 -10.38
C GLU A 138 -20.99 -6.93 -11.32
N ARG A 139 -21.33 -5.66 -11.59
CA ARG A 139 -22.41 -5.33 -12.54
C ARG A 139 -22.08 -5.78 -13.95
N GLU A 140 -20.84 -5.62 -14.40
CA GLU A 140 -20.41 -6.04 -15.73
C GLU A 140 -20.44 -7.56 -15.88
N ARG A 141 -20.29 -8.31 -14.78
CA ARG A 141 -20.29 -9.77 -14.81
C ARG A 141 -21.70 -10.37 -14.89
N LYS A 142 -22.70 -9.59 -14.67
CA LYS A 142 -24.10 -10.01 -14.79
C LYS A 142 -24.62 -9.67 -16.18
#